data_8b96cfddb9117097122b9c67fb095344
#
_entry.id   8b96cfddb9117097122b9c67fb095344
#
_cell.length_a   1.000
_cell.length_b   1.000
_cell.length_c   1.000
_cell.angle_alpha   90.00
_cell.angle_beta   90.00
_cell.angle_gamma   90.00
#
_symmetry.space_group_name_H-M   'P 1'
#
loop_
_entity.id
_entity.type
_entity.pdbx_description
1 polymer ?
#
loop_
_entity_poly.entity_id
_entity_poly.type
_entity_poly.pdbx_seq_one_letter_code
_entity_poly.pdbx_strand_id
1 'polypeptide(L)'
;MNRKLICWLPLLLLIGCSQPTYRTTSLTPDKRAELLLKELTLEEKVALMMDTSRPVERLGIKPYNWWNEALHGVARAGLATVFPQPIGMAASFSPQTVYEVIKAVADE
;
A
#
# COMPACT_ATOMS: atom_id res chain seq x y z
N MET A 1 -71.03 11.74 5.77
CA MET A 1 -70.18 10.95 6.73
C MET A 1 -68.97 10.50 5.97
N ASN A 2 -67.89 11.33 5.97
CA ASN A 2 -66.70 11.10 5.19
C ASN A 2 -65.59 10.43 6.05
N ARG A 3 -65.38 9.15 5.83
CA ARG A 3 -64.25 8.40 6.46
C ARG A 3 -63.00 8.60 5.59
N LYS A 4 -62.08 9.50 5.99
CA LYS A 4 -60.76 9.63 5.40
C LYS A 4 -59.91 8.42 5.83
N LEU A 5 -59.67 7.49 4.91
CA LEU A 5 -58.65 6.44 5.07
C LEU A 5 -57.27 7.10 5.03
N ILE A 6 -56.65 7.23 6.19
CA ILE A 6 -55.23 7.62 6.30
C ILE A 6 -54.43 6.36 6.02
N CYS A 7 -53.85 6.28 4.81
CA CYS A 7 -52.96 5.22 4.41
C CYS A 7 -51.60 5.47 5.09
N TRP A 8 -51.29 4.75 6.15
CA TRP A 8 -49.98 4.71 6.77
C TRP A 8 -49.09 3.86 5.89
N LEU A 9 -48.25 4.54 5.06
CA LEU A 9 -47.20 3.89 4.31
C LEU A 9 -46.02 3.70 5.27
N PRO A 10 -45.58 2.46 5.59
CA PRO A 10 -44.40 2.27 6.40
C PRO A 10 -43.17 2.69 5.56
N LEU A 11 -42.50 3.77 5.98
CA LEU A 11 -41.23 4.19 5.47
C LEU A 11 -40.17 3.15 5.88
N LEU A 12 -39.94 2.16 5.02
CA LEU A 12 -38.86 1.19 5.16
C LEU A 12 -37.53 1.96 5.00
N LEU A 13 -36.92 2.33 6.12
CA LEU A 13 -35.54 2.77 6.21
C LEU A 13 -34.66 1.60 5.79
N LEU A 14 -34.28 1.56 4.53
CA LEU A 14 -33.19 0.71 4.03
C LEU A 14 -31.88 1.21 4.66
N ILE A 15 -31.55 0.71 5.83
CA ILE A 15 -30.21 0.85 6.40
C ILE A 15 -29.32 -0.02 5.51
N GLY A 16 -28.78 0.57 4.47
CA GLY A 16 -27.77 -0.05 3.63
C GLY A 16 -26.52 -0.26 4.46
N CYS A 17 -26.30 -1.46 4.99
CA CYS A 17 -25.00 -1.88 5.50
C CYS A 17 -24.00 -1.79 4.34
N SER A 18 -23.22 -0.72 4.28
CA SER A 18 -22.12 -0.63 3.32
C SER A 18 -21.10 -1.70 3.68
N GLN A 19 -20.85 -2.61 2.73
CA GLN A 19 -19.84 -3.64 2.90
C GLN A 19 -18.45 -2.97 3.05
N PRO A 20 -17.58 -3.51 3.92
CA PRO A 20 -16.24 -2.98 4.09
C PRO A 20 -15.46 -3.07 2.77
N THR A 21 -14.71 -2.02 2.45
CA THR A 21 -13.87 -1.94 1.27
C THR A 21 -12.39 -1.97 1.66
N TYR A 22 -11.48 -2.09 0.69
CA TYR A 22 -10.04 -1.98 0.93
C TYR A 22 -9.62 -0.64 1.58
N ARG A 23 -10.48 0.39 1.53
CA ARG A 23 -10.26 1.71 2.17
C ARG A 23 -10.61 1.72 3.65
N THR A 24 -11.25 0.68 4.16
CA THR A 24 -11.68 0.59 5.56
C THR A 24 -10.46 0.40 6.46
N THR A 25 -10.04 1.45 7.13
CA THR A 25 -8.80 1.49 7.92
C THR A 25 -8.83 0.66 9.20
N SER A 26 -10.02 0.26 9.68
CA SER A 26 -10.18 -0.65 10.81
C SER A 26 -9.89 -2.12 10.48
N LEU A 27 -9.76 -2.47 9.19
CA LEU A 27 -9.36 -3.81 8.77
C LEU A 27 -7.84 -3.95 8.78
N THR A 28 -7.37 -5.18 8.98
CA THR A 28 -5.94 -5.51 8.87
C THR A 28 -5.43 -5.24 7.45
N PRO A 29 -4.12 -4.94 7.26
CA PRO A 29 -3.53 -4.75 5.93
C PRO A 29 -3.81 -5.92 4.99
N ASP A 30 -3.70 -7.16 5.45
CA ASP A 30 -3.96 -8.36 4.65
C ASP A 30 -5.40 -8.40 4.16
N LYS A 31 -6.35 -8.10 5.05
CA LYS A 31 -7.78 -8.08 4.69
C LYS A 31 -8.10 -6.98 3.67
N ARG A 32 -7.47 -5.84 3.81
CA ARG A 32 -7.58 -4.75 2.84
C ARG A 32 -6.98 -5.14 1.49
N ALA A 33 -5.83 -5.82 1.48
CA ALA A 33 -5.21 -6.32 0.26
C ALA A 33 -6.10 -7.35 -0.45
N GLU A 34 -6.70 -8.30 0.28
CA GLU A 34 -7.66 -9.25 -0.30
C GLU A 34 -8.86 -8.57 -0.97
N LEU A 35 -9.41 -7.52 -0.33
CA LEU A 35 -10.52 -6.76 -0.88
C LEU A 35 -10.10 -5.99 -2.13
N LEU A 36 -8.91 -5.38 -2.11
CA LEU A 36 -8.36 -4.69 -3.28
C LEU A 36 -8.12 -5.64 -4.45
N LEU A 37 -7.56 -6.82 -4.20
CA LEU A 37 -7.32 -7.84 -5.24
C LEU A 37 -8.59 -8.26 -5.97
N LYS A 38 -9.76 -8.19 -5.34
CA LYS A 38 -11.05 -8.51 -5.99
C LYS A 38 -11.50 -7.42 -6.94
N GLU A 39 -11.07 -6.18 -6.72
CA GLU A 39 -11.44 -5.03 -7.55
C GLU A 39 -10.48 -4.80 -8.72
N LEU A 40 -9.25 -5.34 -8.66
CA LEU A 40 -8.24 -5.20 -9.70
C LEU A 40 -8.50 -6.15 -10.89
N THR A 41 -8.34 -5.62 -12.10
CA THR A 41 -8.28 -6.45 -13.32
C THR A 41 -6.96 -7.23 -13.36
N LEU A 42 -6.86 -8.20 -14.28
CA LEU A 42 -5.63 -8.98 -14.45
C LEU A 42 -4.47 -8.07 -14.90
N GLU A 43 -4.72 -7.16 -15.84
CA GLU A 43 -3.73 -6.21 -16.35
C GLU A 43 -3.23 -5.27 -15.26
N GLU A 44 -4.13 -4.79 -14.40
CA GLU A 44 -3.76 -3.95 -13.27
C GLU A 44 -2.93 -4.70 -12.23
N LYS A 45 -3.26 -5.96 -11.95
CA LYS A 45 -2.46 -6.82 -11.07
C LYS A 45 -1.04 -7.00 -11.60
N VAL A 46 -0.91 -7.29 -12.90
CA VAL A 46 0.41 -7.44 -13.55
C VAL A 46 1.18 -6.13 -13.51
N ALA A 47 0.52 -4.98 -13.78
CA ALA A 47 1.16 -3.67 -13.74
C ALA A 47 1.67 -3.29 -12.34
N LEU A 48 0.97 -3.72 -11.28
CA LEU A 48 1.39 -3.47 -9.89
C LEU A 48 2.55 -4.38 -9.43
N MET A 49 2.88 -5.43 -10.18
CA MET A 49 4.05 -6.29 -9.90
C MET A 49 5.36 -5.71 -10.42
N MET A 50 5.30 -4.66 -11.25
CA MET A 50 6.49 -3.97 -11.75
C MET A 50 7.10 -3.09 -10.66
N ASP A 51 8.43 -2.93 -10.67
CA ASP A 51 9.16 -2.04 -9.75
C ASP A 51 8.64 -0.59 -9.83
N THR A 52 8.36 -0.13 -11.04
CA THR A 52 7.66 1.13 -11.31
C THR A 52 6.19 0.83 -11.55
N SER A 53 5.44 0.60 -10.48
CA SER A 53 4.03 0.26 -10.57
C SER A 53 3.20 1.43 -11.09
N ARG A 54 2.32 1.13 -12.06
CA ARG A 54 1.44 2.14 -12.66
C ARG A 54 0.30 2.50 -11.71
N PRO A 55 -0.22 3.74 -11.79
CA PRO A 55 -1.39 4.12 -11.00
C PRO A 55 -2.63 3.34 -11.45
N VAL A 56 -3.53 3.08 -10.51
CA VAL A 56 -4.89 2.60 -10.80
C VAL A 56 -5.85 3.70 -10.34
N GLU A 57 -6.03 4.70 -11.21
CA GLU A 57 -6.74 5.95 -10.88
C GLU A 57 -8.17 5.71 -10.41
N ARG A 58 -8.91 4.79 -11.06
CA ARG A 58 -10.28 4.44 -10.67
C ARG A 58 -10.40 3.92 -9.23
N LEU A 59 -9.31 3.37 -8.67
CA LEU A 59 -9.22 2.90 -7.29
C LEU A 59 -8.47 3.89 -6.39
N GLY A 60 -7.96 5.00 -6.94
CA GLY A 60 -7.18 5.99 -6.20
C GLY A 60 -5.81 5.48 -5.76
N ILE A 61 -5.26 4.48 -6.45
CA ILE A 61 -3.91 3.96 -6.22
C ILE A 61 -2.94 4.83 -7.01
N LYS A 62 -2.00 5.45 -6.29
CA LYS A 62 -0.95 6.27 -6.88
C LYS A 62 0.15 5.39 -7.49
N PRO A 63 0.95 5.93 -8.45
CA PRO A 63 2.14 5.23 -8.91
C PRO A 63 3.13 5.10 -7.76
N TYR A 64 3.87 4.01 -7.76
CA TYR A 64 4.88 3.74 -6.75
C TYR A 64 6.09 3.07 -7.38
N ASN A 65 7.29 3.56 -7.07
CA ASN A 65 8.54 2.91 -7.44
C ASN A 65 9.17 2.33 -6.18
N TRP A 66 9.24 0.98 -6.11
CA TRP A 66 9.81 0.28 -4.98
C TRP A 66 11.24 -0.22 -5.23
N TRP A 67 11.84 0.16 -6.37
CA TRP A 67 13.20 -0.22 -6.69
C TRP A 67 14.19 0.43 -5.71
N ASN A 68 14.91 -0.40 -4.99
CA ASN A 68 16.03 0.01 -4.14
C ASN A 68 17.05 -1.13 -4.08
N GLU A 69 18.33 -0.81 -4.18
CA GLU A 69 19.41 -1.79 -4.13
C GLU A 69 20.03 -1.90 -2.74
N ALA A 70 20.03 -0.86 -1.94
CA ALA A 70 20.51 -0.80 -0.55
C ALA A 70 21.92 -1.42 -0.31
N LEU A 71 22.74 -1.57 -1.34
CA LEU A 71 24.04 -2.22 -1.25
C LEU A 71 25.05 -1.40 -0.44
N HIS A 72 25.06 -0.09 -0.68
CA HIS A 72 25.92 0.86 0.04
C HIS A 72 25.31 2.26 0.12
N GLY A 73 23.98 2.33 0.17
CA GLY A 73 23.18 3.54 0.23
C GLY A 73 21.84 3.34 -0.45
N VAL A 74 20.97 4.35 -0.39
CA VAL A 74 19.69 4.36 -1.11
C VAL A 74 19.98 4.63 -2.58
N ALA A 75 19.87 3.61 -3.42
CA ALA A 75 20.12 3.75 -4.85
C ALA A 75 18.90 4.30 -5.59
N ARG A 76 19.14 5.22 -6.54
CA ARG A 76 18.14 5.77 -7.49
C ARG A 76 16.97 6.55 -6.87
N ALA A 77 17.03 6.87 -5.58
CA ALA A 77 15.98 7.58 -4.87
C ALA A 77 16.27 9.07 -4.64
N GLY A 78 17.39 9.59 -5.17
CA GLY A 78 17.81 10.98 -5.03
C GLY A 78 19.16 11.13 -4.32
N LEU A 79 19.33 12.24 -3.59
CA LEU A 79 20.51 12.47 -2.77
C LEU A 79 20.37 11.73 -1.45
N ALA A 80 21.30 10.83 -1.17
CA ALA A 80 21.38 10.04 0.05
C ALA A 80 22.82 9.78 0.43
N THR A 81 23.07 9.27 1.63
CA THR A 81 24.42 8.91 2.10
C THR A 81 24.97 7.74 1.29
N VAL A 82 26.22 7.85 0.85
CA VAL A 82 26.95 6.77 0.18
C VAL A 82 27.94 6.16 1.15
N PHE A 83 27.77 4.88 1.44
CA PHE A 83 28.63 4.09 2.30
C PHE A 83 29.69 3.32 1.47
N PRO A 84 30.71 2.73 2.11
CA PRO A 84 31.64 1.85 1.42
C PRO A 84 30.93 0.69 0.72
N GLN A 85 31.52 0.21 -0.36
CA GLN A 85 31.03 -1.00 -1.06
C GLN A 85 30.97 -2.20 -0.10
N PRO A 86 30.06 -3.18 -0.33
CA PRO A 86 29.89 -4.34 0.55
C PRO A 86 31.18 -5.10 0.83
N ILE A 87 32.10 -5.19 -0.14
CA ILE A 87 33.41 -5.81 0.06
C ILE A 87 34.26 -5.06 1.10
N GLY A 88 34.20 -3.72 1.09
CA GLY A 88 34.91 -2.89 2.09
C GLY A 88 34.26 -3.04 3.48
N MET A 89 32.94 -3.07 3.57
CA MET A 89 32.24 -3.32 4.82
C MET A 89 32.53 -4.72 5.36
N ALA A 90 32.57 -5.74 4.49
CA ALA A 90 32.90 -7.11 4.88
C ALA A 90 34.32 -7.23 5.42
N ALA A 91 35.27 -6.45 4.88
CA ALA A 91 36.68 -6.41 5.34
C ALA A 91 36.84 -5.86 6.77
N SER A 92 35.80 -5.22 7.34
CA SER A 92 35.76 -4.84 8.76
C SER A 92 35.64 -6.03 9.70
N PHE A 93 35.18 -7.20 9.22
CA PHE A 93 34.84 -8.39 10.00
C PHE A 93 33.87 -8.10 11.18
N SER A 94 33.11 -7.02 11.07
CA SER A 94 32.17 -6.56 12.11
C SER A 94 30.75 -6.62 11.62
N PRO A 95 29.95 -7.63 12.00
CA PRO A 95 28.52 -7.67 11.71
C PRO A 95 27.77 -6.43 12.23
N GLN A 96 28.23 -5.87 13.36
CA GLN A 96 27.63 -4.68 13.95
C GLN A 96 27.78 -3.46 13.02
N THR A 97 28.98 -3.27 12.43
CA THR A 97 29.20 -2.17 11.47
C THR A 97 28.28 -2.28 10.26
N VAL A 98 28.12 -3.50 9.70
CA VAL A 98 27.21 -3.74 8.59
C VAL A 98 25.75 -3.44 8.98
N TYR A 99 25.34 -3.86 10.17
CA TYR A 99 23.99 -3.58 10.68
C TYR A 99 23.72 -2.08 10.79
N GLU A 100 24.64 -1.30 11.37
CA GLU A 100 24.49 0.15 11.54
C GLU A 100 24.39 0.87 10.18
N VAL A 101 25.19 0.45 9.19
CA VAL A 101 25.12 0.99 7.83
C VAL A 101 23.76 0.69 7.19
N ILE A 102 23.33 -0.56 7.22
CA ILE A 102 22.03 -0.94 6.60
C ILE A 102 20.88 -0.30 7.34
N LYS A 103 20.98 -0.13 8.67
CA LYS A 103 19.99 0.62 9.44
C LYS A 103 19.90 2.08 8.98
N ALA A 104 21.03 2.75 8.79
CA ALA A 104 21.04 4.13 8.27
C ALA A 104 20.43 4.22 6.88
N VAL A 105 20.73 3.28 5.98
CA VAL A 105 20.12 3.19 4.64
C VAL A 105 18.61 2.99 4.72
N ALA A 106 18.14 2.23 5.71
CA ALA A 106 16.69 1.98 5.89
C ALA A 106 15.95 3.19 6.49
N ASP A 107 16.66 4.05 7.24
CA ASP A 107 16.11 5.25 7.85
C ASP A 107 16.05 6.44 6.86
N GLU A 108 16.83 6.45 5.77
CA GLU A 108 16.83 7.44 4.68
C GLU A 108 15.75 7.17 3.62
#